data_15e9e182f358a599bdf7397411a79731
#
_entry.id   15e9e182f358a599bdf7397411a79731
#
_cell.length_a   1.000
_cell.length_b   1.000
_cell.length_c   1.000
_cell.angle_alpha   90.00
_cell.angle_beta   90.00
_cell.angle_gamma   90.00
#
_symmetry.space_group_name_H-M   'P 1'
#
loop_
_entity.id
_entity.type
_entity.pdbx_description
1 polymer ?
#
loop_
_entity_poly.entity_id
_entity_poly.type
_entity_poly.pdbx_seq_one_letter_code
_entity_poly.pdbx_strand_id
1 'polypeptide(L)'
;MNPIIQISDLCAAYDEKTVLSHVNLSVYERDFLGIIGPNGGGKTTLIKCILGLHQPQKGKIRFYKDGKEVSEINMGYLPQYNNIDKKFPISVYEVILSGLSKQKSIFHRYSKEQHEQVRQLIARMGLEGLEERPIGSLSGGQLQRALLGRALVSNPEVVILDEPNTYIDKRFETKLYSLLEEINQERAIILVSHDIGTVLKNVKTIACVNESVHYHPHTEVPTEWLEEHFGCPIEMLGHGTFPHRVLKCHE
;
A
#
# COMPACT_ATOMS: atom_id res chain seq x y z
N MET A 1 -11.62 1.42 -18.90
CA MET A 1 -10.33 1.09 -18.23
C MET A 1 -10.28 -0.40 -18.06
N ASN A 2 -9.13 -1.03 -18.29
CA ASN A 2 -8.97 -2.47 -18.08
C ASN A 2 -8.61 -2.73 -16.62
N PRO A 3 -9.23 -3.73 -15.96
CA PRO A 3 -8.81 -4.11 -14.61
C PRO A 3 -7.38 -4.67 -14.69
N ILE A 4 -6.57 -4.39 -13.65
CA ILE A 4 -5.26 -5.02 -13.43
C ILE A 4 -5.36 -6.11 -12.36
N ILE A 5 -6.28 -5.92 -11.39
CA ILE A 5 -6.66 -6.91 -10.37
C ILE A 5 -8.18 -6.99 -10.34
N GLN A 6 -8.72 -8.21 -10.34
CA GLN A 6 -10.14 -8.47 -10.16
C GLN A 6 -10.36 -9.51 -9.08
N ILE A 7 -11.11 -9.14 -8.05
CA ILE A 7 -11.51 -9.99 -6.93
C ILE A 7 -12.99 -10.30 -7.09
N SER A 8 -13.35 -11.59 -6.99
CA SER A 8 -14.73 -12.06 -7.16
C SER A 8 -15.10 -13.01 -6.05
N ASP A 9 -16.15 -12.66 -5.30
CA ASP A 9 -16.77 -13.47 -4.23
C ASP A 9 -15.77 -14.00 -3.19
N LEU A 10 -14.77 -13.19 -2.82
CA LEU A 10 -13.69 -13.62 -1.96
C LEU A 10 -14.15 -13.68 -0.51
N CYS A 11 -13.92 -14.83 0.13
CA CYS A 11 -14.06 -15.03 1.58
C CYS A 11 -12.73 -15.46 2.17
N ALA A 12 -12.33 -14.83 3.28
CA ALA A 12 -11.10 -15.17 3.98
C ALA A 12 -11.32 -15.24 5.49
N ALA A 13 -10.63 -16.18 6.14
CA ALA A 13 -10.73 -16.41 7.58
C ALA A 13 -9.36 -16.76 8.16
N TYR A 14 -9.21 -16.57 9.46
CA TYR A 14 -8.14 -17.15 10.27
C TYR A 14 -8.78 -18.15 11.22
N ASP A 15 -8.35 -19.41 11.15
CA ASP A 15 -8.97 -20.52 11.83
C ASP A 15 -10.49 -20.57 11.52
N GLU A 16 -11.35 -20.43 12.53
CA GLU A 16 -12.81 -20.43 12.37
C GLU A 16 -13.41 -19.03 12.25
N LYS A 17 -12.60 -17.97 12.43
CA LYS A 17 -13.09 -16.59 12.41
C LYS A 17 -13.04 -16.01 11.01
N THR A 18 -14.21 -15.81 10.38
CA THR A 18 -14.33 -15.08 9.13
C THR A 18 -13.90 -13.62 9.31
N VAL A 19 -13.09 -13.13 8.41
CA VAL A 19 -12.57 -11.74 8.40
C VAL A 19 -13.04 -11.00 7.16
N LEU A 20 -13.23 -11.71 6.04
CA LEU A 20 -13.74 -11.13 4.79
C LEU A 20 -14.83 -12.03 4.23
N SER A 21 -15.96 -11.44 3.82
CA SER A 21 -17.12 -12.12 3.29
C SER A 21 -17.56 -11.51 1.97
N HIS A 22 -17.66 -12.36 0.92
CA HIS A 22 -18.22 -12.01 -0.39
C HIS A 22 -17.63 -10.74 -1.02
N VAL A 23 -16.32 -10.53 -0.87
CA VAL A 23 -15.61 -9.35 -1.37
C VAL A 23 -15.56 -9.37 -2.89
N ASN A 24 -16.04 -8.28 -3.49
CA ASN A 24 -15.90 -8.00 -4.91
C ASN A 24 -15.20 -6.64 -5.08
N LEU A 25 -14.07 -6.61 -5.76
CA LEU A 25 -13.28 -5.40 -5.96
C LEU A 25 -12.51 -5.48 -7.28
N SER A 26 -12.48 -4.39 -8.03
CA SER A 26 -11.61 -4.25 -9.20
C SER A 26 -10.67 -3.08 -9.00
N VAL A 27 -9.39 -3.29 -9.27
CA VAL A 27 -8.38 -2.24 -9.35
C VAL A 27 -8.02 -2.07 -10.81
N TYR A 28 -7.96 -0.84 -11.29
CA TYR A 28 -7.71 -0.54 -12.69
C TYR A 28 -6.28 -0.04 -12.92
N GLU A 29 -5.82 -0.10 -14.17
CA GLU A 29 -4.55 0.51 -14.55
C GLU A 29 -4.54 1.99 -14.19
N ARG A 30 -3.45 2.46 -13.57
CA ARG A 30 -3.29 3.85 -13.10
C ARG A 30 -4.33 4.31 -12.07
N ASP A 31 -5.01 3.37 -11.42
CA ASP A 31 -5.87 3.68 -10.29
C ASP A 31 -5.03 4.13 -9.09
N PHE A 32 -5.59 4.99 -8.27
CA PHE A 32 -5.06 5.30 -6.95
C PHE A 32 -6.16 4.99 -5.95
N LEU A 33 -6.20 3.73 -5.54
CA LEU A 33 -7.21 3.18 -4.66
C LEU A 33 -6.82 3.39 -3.20
N GLY A 34 -7.65 4.12 -2.44
CA GLY A 34 -7.60 4.18 -0.98
C GLY A 34 -8.40 3.05 -0.35
N ILE A 35 -7.79 2.28 0.53
CA ILE A 35 -8.50 1.29 1.36
C ILE A 35 -8.61 1.86 2.77
N ILE A 36 -9.84 2.13 3.20
CA ILE A 36 -10.18 2.63 4.54
C ILE A 36 -11.09 1.64 5.27
N GLY A 37 -11.19 1.77 6.58
CA GLY A 37 -12.05 0.91 7.41
C GLY A 37 -11.55 0.82 8.84
N PRO A 38 -12.34 0.27 9.76
CA PRO A 38 -11.98 0.14 11.17
C PRO A 38 -10.80 -0.82 11.37
N ASN A 39 -10.15 -0.72 12.53
CA ASN A 39 -9.16 -1.69 12.94
C ASN A 39 -9.81 -3.06 13.10
N GLY A 40 -9.18 -4.10 12.54
CA GLY A 40 -9.76 -5.44 12.51
C GLY A 40 -10.77 -5.67 11.38
N GLY A 41 -11.17 -4.66 10.60
CA GLY A 41 -12.14 -4.77 9.50
C GLY A 41 -11.68 -5.59 8.28
N GLY A 42 -10.46 -6.14 8.26
CA GLY A 42 -10.00 -7.04 7.19
C GLY A 42 -9.07 -6.40 6.15
N LYS A 43 -8.72 -5.11 6.26
CA LYS A 43 -7.84 -4.40 5.30
C LYS A 43 -6.54 -5.15 5.00
N THR A 44 -5.76 -5.46 6.04
CA THR A 44 -4.47 -6.18 5.89
C THR A 44 -4.69 -7.61 5.38
N THR A 45 -5.81 -8.26 5.74
CA THR A 45 -6.16 -9.58 5.21
C THR A 45 -6.44 -9.52 3.71
N LEU A 46 -7.18 -8.51 3.25
CA LEU A 46 -7.42 -8.28 1.83
C LEU A 46 -6.10 -8.09 1.05
N ILE A 47 -5.20 -7.24 1.58
CA ILE A 47 -3.87 -7.05 0.98
C ILE A 47 -3.08 -8.37 0.96
N LYS A 48 -3.07 -9.15 2.05
CA LYS A 48 -2.39 -10.44 2.08
C LYS A 48 -2.96 -11.44 1.06
N CYS A 49 -4.27 -11.44 0.83
CA CYS A 49 -4.90 -12.25 -0.21
C CYS A 49 -4.44 -11.80 -1.60
N ILE A 50 -4.43 -10.49 -1.89
CA ILE A 50 -3.95 -9.94 -3.17
C ILE A 50 -2.48 -10.33 -3.43
N LEU A 51 -1.64 -10.27 -2.40
CA LEU A 51 -0.21 -10.63 -2.47
C LEU A 51 0.04 -12.14 -2.51
N GLY A 52 -0.99 -12.98 -2.36
CA GLY A 52 -0.85 -14.45 -2.26
C GLY A 52 -0.23 -14.92 -0.95
N LEU A 53 -0.16 -14.05 0.07
CA LEU A 53 0.38 -14.36 1.40
C LEU A 53 -0.67 -15.01 2.33
N HIS A 54 -1.95 -14.96 1.96
CA HIS A 54 -3.05 -15.62 2.64
C HIS A 54 -3.99 -16.21 1.60
N GLN A 55 -4.30 -17.50 1.74
CA GLN A 55 -5.19 -18.20 0.82
C GLN A 55 -6.65 -17.93 1.20
N PRO A 56 -7.48 -17.40 0.28
CA PRO A 56 -8.90 -17.26 0.54
C PRO A 56 -9.58 -18.63 0.63
N GLN A 57 -10.62 -18.73 1.47
CA GLN A 57 -11.45 -19.94 1.58
C GLN A 57 -12.36 -20.12 0.36
N LYS A 58 -12.83 -19.00 -0.22
CA LYS A 58 -13.69 -18.97 -1.40
C LYS A 58 -13.33 -17.78 -2.28
N GLY A 59 -13.81 -17.82 -3.51
CA GLY A 59 -13.63 -16.75 -4.47
C GLY A 59 -12.33 -16.86 -5.27
N LYS A 60 -12.05 -15.85 -6.07
CA LYS A 60 -10.89 -15.82 -6.97
C LYS A 60 -10.32 -14.42 -7.06
N ILE A 61 -8.99 -14.35 -7.16
CA ILE A 61 -8.26 -13.14 -7.54
C ILE A 61 -7.64 -13.40 -8.90
N ARG A 62 -7.93 -12.54 -9.88
CA ARG A 62 -7.38 -12.61 -11.22
C ARG A 62 -6.53 -11.39 -11.47
N PHE A 63 -5.45 -11.59 -12.22
CA PHE A 63 -4.55 -10.54 -12.62
C PHE A 63 -4.60 -10.36 -14.13
N TYR A 64 -4.45 -9.14 -14.59
CA TYR A 64 -4.49 -8.81 -16.00
C TYR A 64 -3.30 -7.93 -16.37
N LYS A 65 -2.79 -8.13 -17.58
CA LYS A 65 -1.75 -7.29 -18.20
C LYS A 65 -2.10 -7.09 -19.67
N ASP A 66 -2.16 -5.84 -20.09
CA ASP A 66 -2.57 -5.48 -21.47
C ASP A 66 -3.93 -6.11 -21.87
N GLY A 67 -4.87 -6.14 -20.93
CA GLY A 67 -6.22 -6.70 -21.11
C GLY A 67 -6.31 -8.22 -21.17
N LYS A 68 -5.20 -8.95 -20.94
CA LYS A 68 -5.16 -10.42 -20.91
C LYS A 68 -4.96 -10.93 -19.50
N GLU A 69 -5.68 -11.99 -19.15
CA GLU A 69 -5.48 -12.67 -17.85
C GLU A 69 -4.08 -13.30 -17.80
N VAL A 70 -3.38 -13.09 -16.69
CA VAL A 70 -2.04 -13.62 -16.41
C VAL A 70 -2.02 -14.29 -15.03
N SER A 71 -1.06 -15.19 -14.82
CA SER A 71 -0.92 -15.89 -13.53
C SER A 71 -0.47 -14.99 -12.40
N GLU A 72 0.33 -13.98 -12.69
CA GLU A 72 0.86 -13.02 -11.72
C GLU A 72 1.22 -11.69 -12.37
N ILE A 73 1.29 -10.65 -11.56
CA ILE A 73 1.82 -9.33 -11.92
C ILE A 73 2.94 -8.94 -10.93
N ASN A 74 3.80 -8.02 -11.35
CA ASN A 74 4.82 -7.50 -10.44
C ASN A 74 4.20 -6.49 -9.47
N MET A 75 4.21 -6.82 -8.18
CA MET A 75 3.68 -5.97 -7.12
C MET A 75 4.78 -5.56 -6.16
N GLY A 76 4.89 -4.25 -5.91
CA GLY A 76 5.72 -3.70 -4.84
C GLY A 76 4.90 -3.58 -3.56
N TYR A 77 5.44 -4.03 -2.44
CA TYR A 77 4.74 -3.99 -1.16
C TYR A 77 5.56 -3.32 -0.07
N LEU A 78 4.99 -2.27 0.51
CA LEU A 78 5.46 -1.65 1.74
C LEU A 78 4.58 -2.13 2.89
N PRO A 79 5.06 -3.05 3.75
CA PRO A 79 4.31 -3.57 4.88
C PRO A 79 4.23 -2.55 6.01
N GLN A 80 3.25 -2.72 6.89
CA GLN A 80 3.18 -1.98 8.14
C GLN A 80 4.47 -2.17 8.96
N TYR A 81 4.97 -1.07 9.50
CA TYR A 81 6.29 -0.97 10.16
C TYR A 81 6.57 -2.00 11.28
N ASN A 82 5.54 -2.41 12.02
CA ASN A 82 5.69 -3.26 13.20
C ASN A 82 6.16 -4.70 12.92
N ASN A 83 6.24 -5.10 11.65
CA ASN A 83 6.55 -6.47 11.25
C ASN A 83 8.01 -6.68 10.82
N ILE A 84 8.92 -5.69 11.10
CA ILE A 84 10.31 -5.77 10.63
C ILE A 84 11.24 -6.06 11.80
N ASP A 85 11.99 -7.15 11.68
CA ASP A 85 13.05 -7.48 12.63
C ASP A 85 14.26 -6.55 12.43
N LYS A 86 14.37 -5.55 13.32
CA LYS A 86 15.50 -4.61 13.32
C LYS A 86 16.83 -5.23 13.74
N LYS A 87 16.83 -6.43 14.30
CA LYS A 87 18.07 -7.13 14.71
C LYS A 87 18.73 -7.84 13.52
N PHE A 88 18.02 -8.00 12.40
CA PHE A 88 18.59 -8.63 11.21
C PHE A 88 19.70 -7.73 10.62
N PRO A 89 20.94 -8.23 10.48
CA PRO A 89 22.10 -7.43 10.06
C PRO A 89 22.13 -7.22 8.55
N ILE A 90 21.13 -6.51 8.00
CA ILE A 90 21.05 -6.19 6.58
C ILE A 90 21.19 -4.68 6.40
N SER A 91 21.95 -4.26 5.40
CA SER A 91 22.17 -2.85 5.07
C SER A 91 20.98 -2.24 4.31
N VAL A 92 20.92 -0.90 4.24
CA VAL A 92 19.97 -0.16 3.40
C VAL A 92 20.05 -0.62 1.95
N TYR A 93 21.27 -0.74 1.44
CA TYR A 93 21.54 -1.17 0.07
C TYR A 93 20.96 -2.57 -0.20
N GLU A 94 21.24 -3.53 0.67
CA GLU A 94 20.78 -4.91 0.55
C GLU A 94 19.25 -5.03 0.67
N VAL A 95 18.64 -4.23 1.56
CA VAL A 95 17.17 -4.18 1.68
C VAL A 95 16.54 -3.75 0.36
N ILE A 96 17.02 -2.66 -0.24
CA ILE A 96 16.47 -2.19 -1.51
C ILE A 96 16.76 -3.18 -2.62
N LEU A 97 18.00 -3.73 -2.71
CA LEU A 97 18.38 -4.74 -3.68
C LEU A 97 17.52 -6.00 -3.59
N SER A 98 17.08 -6.38 -2.37
CA SER A 98 16.22 -7.55 -2.17
C SER A 98 14.86 -7.43 -2.88
N GLY A 99 14.40 -6.22 -3.20
CA GLY A 99 13.19 -6.00 -4.00
C GLY A 99 13.28 -6.53 -5.44
N LEU A 100 14.48 -6.80 -5.93
CA LEU A 100 14.74 -7.42 -7.23
C LEU A 100 14.84 -8.96 -7.18
N SER A 101 14.61 -9.58 -6.03
CA SER A 101 14.84 -11.03 -5.84
C SER A 101 14.02 -11.92 -6.79
N LYS A 102 12.79 -11.53 -7.13
CA LYS A 102 11.95 -12.25 -8.11
C LYS A 102 12.50 -12.20 -9.53
N GLN A 103 13.27 -11.17 -9.87
CA GLN A 103 13.87 -10.99 -11.19
C GLN A 103 15.21 -11.72 -11.33
N LYS A 104 15.72 -12.32 -10.25
CA LYS A 104 16.99 -12.97 -10.19
C LYS A 104 16.84 -14.50 -10.29
N SER A 105 17.51 -15.12 -11.24
CA SER A 105 17.71 -16.58 -11.20
C SER A 105 18.59 -16.97 -10.01
N ILE A 106 18.33 -18.11 -9.38
CA ILE A 106 19.01 -18.60 -8.18
C ILE A 106 20.55 -18.65 -8.36
N PHE A 107 21.03 -18.81 -9.60
CA PHE A 107 22.46 -18.96 -9.93
C PHE A 107 23.10 -17.70 -10.52
N HIS A 108 22.40 -16.59 -10.67
CA HIS A 108 22.94 -15.38 -11.29
C HIS A 108 23.15 -14.27 -10.27
N ARG A 109 24.22 -13.50 -10.45
CA ARG A 109 24.46 -12.25 -9.70
C ARG A 109 23.59 -11.13 -10.27
N TYR A 110 23.30 -10.12 -9.47
CA TYR A 110 22.64 -8.91 -9.97
C TYR A 110 23.52 -8.22 -11.04
N SER A 111 22.88 -7.67 -12.05
CA SER A 111 23.59 -6.98 -13.15
C SER A 111 24.07 -5.58 -12.70
N LYS A 112 24.96 -4.97 -13.49
CA LYS A 112 25.41 -3.60 -13.23
C LYS A 112 24.26 -2.60 -13.29
N GLU A 113 23.33 -2.80 -14.18
CA GLU A 113 22.12 -2.00 -14.34
C GLU A 113 21.21 -2.08 -13.11
N GLN A 114 21.05 -3.28 -12.54
CA GLN A 114 20.29 -3.49 -11.30
C GLN A 114 20.97 -2.80 -10.10
N HIS A 115 22.28 -2.88 -9.99
CA HIS A 115 23.04 -2.17 -8.98
C HIS A 115 22.91 -0.64 -9.13
N GLU A 116 22.92 -0.12 -10.36
CA GLU A 116 22.74 1.29 -10.62
C GLU A 116 21.31 1.76 -10.29
N GLN A 117 20.31 0.96 -10.64
CA GLN A 117 18.91 1.20 -10.29
C GLN A 117 18.70 1.33 -8.77
N VAL A 118 19.37 0.47 -7.98
CA VAL A 118 19.36 0.55 -6.51
C VAL A 118 19.95 1.88 -6.03
N ARG A 119 21.12 2.31 -6.57
CA ARG A 119 21.77 3.56 -6.16
C ARG A 119 20.90 4.79 -6.48
N GLN A 120 20.32 4.84 -7.67
CA GLN A 120 19.40 5.91 -8.06
C GLN A 120 18.19 5.98 -7.12
N LEU A 121 17.67 4.83 -6.72
CA LEU A 121 16.55 4.79 -5.81
C LEU A 121 16.93 5.19 -4.38
N ILE A 122 18.12 4.83 -3.90
CA ILE A 122 18.69 5.32 -2.64
C ILE A 122 18.73 6.85 -2.62
N ALA A 123 19.25 7.45 -3.69
CA ALA A 123 19.28 8.91 -3.83
C ALA A 123 17.88 9.52 -3.85
N ARG A 124 16.95 8.94 -4.63
CA ARG A 124 15.55 9.38 -4.70
C ARG A 124 14.83 9.31 -3.34
N MET A 125 15.20 8.32 -2.51
CA MET A 125 14.68 8.18 -1.14
C MET A 125 15.39 9.09 -0.13
N GLY A 126 16.42 9.85 -0.53
CA GLY A 126 17.21 10.69 0.36
C GLY A 126 17.94 9.88 1.43
N LEU A 127 18.53 8.75 1.03
CA LEU A 127 19.28 7.82 1.88
C LEU A 127 20.77 7.76 1.49
N GLU A 128 21.25 8.73 0.72
CA GLU A 128 22.66 8.84 0.33
C GLU A 128 23.56 8.92 1.57
N GLY A 129 24.67 8.18 1.53
CA GLY A 129 25.59 8.04 2.64
C GLY A 129 25.14 7.10 3.77
N LEU A 130 24.00 6.43 3.60
CA LEU A 130 23.46 5.44 4.54
C LEU A 130 23.47 4.02 3.95
N GLU A 131 24.04 3.81 2.76
CA GLU A 131 23.96 2.59 1.97
C GLU A 131 24.35 1.36 2.79
N GLU A 132 25.48 1.45 3.50
CA GLU A 132 26.08 0.36 4.29
C GLU A 132 25.54 0.29 5.72
N ARG A 133 24.66 1.23 6.12
CA ARG A 133 24.11 1.22 7.48
C ARG A 133 23.13 0.07 7.66
N PRO A 134 23.25 -0.70 8.77
CA PRO A 134 22.22 -1.68 9.14
C PRO A 134 20.87 -1.02 9.36
N ILE A 135 19.78 -1.66 8.89
CA ILE A 135 18.42 -1.13 9.04
C ILE A 135 18.02 -0.88 10.50
N GLY A 136 18.57 -1.67 11.43
CA GLY A 136 18.33 -1.51 12.87
C GLY A 136 18.84 -0.21 13.45
N SER A 137 19.81 0.46 12.81
CA SER A 137 20.38 1.74 13.24
C SER A 137 19.67 2.97 12.63
N LEU A 138 18.69 2.75 11.77
CA LEU A 138 17.97 3.83 11.11
C LEU A 138 16.87 4.43 12.01
N SER A 139 16.61 5.73 11.81
CA SER A 139 15.38 6.31 12.35
C SER A 139 14.15 5.67 11.69
N GLY A 140 12.97 5.80 12.33
CA GLY A 140 11.72 5.27 11.76
C GLY A 140 11.48 5.73 10.33
N GLY A 141 11.62 7.03 10.07
CA GLY A 141 11.43 7.59 8.71
C GLY A 141 12.51 7.13 7.72
N GLN A 142 13.77 6.94 8.14
CA GLN A 142 14.81 6.39 7.26
C GLN A 142 14.52 4.94 6.87
N LEU A 143 14.11 4.12 7.84
CA LEU A 143 13.75 2.73 7.57
C LEU A 143 12.54 2.65 6.64
N GLN A 144 11.53 3.48 6.85
CA GLN A 144 10.34 3.50 5.99
C GLN A 144 10.70 3.89 4.54
N ARG A 145 11.61 4.85 4.35
CA ARG A 145 12.14 5.23 3.03
C ARG A 145 12.92 4.09 2.38
N ALA A 146 13.71 3.34 3.13
CA ALA A 146 14.43 2.18 2.62
C ALA A 146 13.45 1.08 2.14
N LEU A 147 12.38 0.83 2.93
CA LEU A 147 11.36 -0.15 2.56
C LEU A 147 10.50 0.29 1.37
N LEU A 148 10.22 1.60 1.26
CA LEU A 148 9.57 2.15 0.08
C LEU A 148 10.48 1.97 -1.16
N GLY A 149 11.78 2.24 -1.03
CA GLY A 149 12.74 1.96 -2.08
C GLY A 149 12.73 0.48 -2.50
N ARG A 150 12.70 -0.44 -1.53
CA ARG A 150 12.56 -1.88 -1.80
C ARG A 150 11.28 -2.22 -2.58
N ALA A 151 10.16 -1.59 -2.23
CA ALA A 151 8.89 -1.82 -2.92
C ALA A 151 8.90 -1.31 -4.38
N LEU A 152 9.67 -0.26 -4.66
CA LEU A 152 9.69 0.40 -5.96
C LEU A 152 10.78 -0.11 -6.90
N VAL A 153 11.87 -0.70 -6.39
CA VAL A 153 13.06 -1.03 -7.18
C VAL A 153 12.80 -1.98 -8.34
N SER A 154 11.81 -2.88 -8.23
CA SER A 154 11.44 -3.81 -9.29
C SER A 154 10.59 -3.18 -10.41
N ASN A 155 10.32 -1.88 -10.34
CA ASN A 155 9.42 -1.16 -11.23
C ASN A 155 8.06 -1.88 -11.39
N PRO A 156 7.31 -2.05 -10.28
CA PRO A 156 6.10 -2.86 -10.24
C PRO A 156 4.95 -2.25 -11.03
N GLU A 157 4.01 -3.09 -11.50
CA GLU A 157 2.75 -2.68 -12.12
C GLU A 157 1.76 -2.11 -11.10
N VAL A 158 1.81 -2.64 -9.86
CA VAL A 158 0.99 -2.18 -8.73
C VAL A 158 1.87 -1.96 -7.51
N VAL A 159 1.71 -0.82 -6.86
CA VAL A 159 2.37 -0.48 -5.59
C VAL A 159 1.34 -0.55 -4.47
N ILE A 160 1.59 -1.36 -3.45
CA ILE A 160 0.72 -1.52 -2.28
C ILE A 160 1.45 -0.95 -1.06
N LEU A 161 0.80 0.01 -0.40
CA LEU A 161 1.35 0.72 0.76
C LEU A 161 0.41 0.50 1.95
N ASP A 162 0.89 -0.18 2.99
CA ASP A 162 0.13 -0.44 4.20
C ASP A 162 0.61 0.50 5.32
N GLU A 163 -0.21 1.54 5.60
CA GLU A 163 0.07 2.57 6.62
C GLU A 163 1.42 3.32 6.39
N PRO A 164 1.67 3.91 5.22
CA PRO A 164 2.98 4.48 4.88
C PRO A 164 3.34 5.73 5.68
N ASN A 165 2.39 6.39 6.35
CA ASN A 165 2.62 7.65 7.08
C ASN A 165 3.11 7.45 8.51
N THR A 166 3.11 6.23 9.01
CA THR A 166 3.56 5.91 10.37
C THR A 166 5.06 6.22 10.49
N TYR A 167 5.47 7.10 11.41
CA TYR A 167 6.87 7.52 11.63
C TYR A 167 7.50 8.45 10.57
N ILE A 168 6.74 8.98 9.64
CA ILE A 168 7.21 9.97 8.66
C ILE A 168 6.93 11.38 9.18
N ASP A 169 7.91 12.28 9.06
CA ASP A 169 7.69 13.70 9.33
C ASP A 169 6.90 14.37 8.18
N LYS A 170 6.24 15.49 8.51
CA LYS A 170 5.38 16.22 7.55
C LYS A 170 6.11 16.65 6.26
N ARG A 171 7.43 16.91 6.32
CA ARG A 171 8.19 17.31 5.12
C ARG A 171 8.38 16.13 4.17
N PHE A 172 8.65 14.94 4.73
CA PHE A 172 8.77 13.75 3.90
C PHE A 172 7.39 13.25 3.46
N GLU A 173 6.35 13.40 4.25
CA GLU A 173 4.97 13.07 3.85
C GLU A 173 4.58 13.78 2.54
N THR A 174 4.82 15.08 2.44
CA THR A 174 4.57 15.83 1.20
C THR A 174 5.37 15.27 0.03
N LYS A 175 6.66 14.94 0.24
CA LYS A 175 7.49 14.33 -0.80
C LYS A 175 7.01 12.94 -1.20
N LEU A 176 6.55 12.14 -0.22
CA LEU A 176 5.99 10.82 -0.46
C LEU A 176 4.78 10.90 -1.39
N TYR A 177 3.80 11.77 -1.08
CA TYR A 177 2.61 11.89 -1.93
C TYR A 177 2.93 12.45 -3.31
N SER A 178 3.83 13.42 -3.44
CA SER A 178 4.31 13.87 -4.75
C SER A 178 4.98 12.74 -5.55
N LEU A 179 5.77 11.89 -4.88
CA LEU A 179 6.36 10.70 -5.51
C LEU A 179 5.29 9.67 -5.92
N LEU A 180 4.29 9.43 -5.07
CA LEU A 180 3.19 8.52 -5.40
C LEU A 180 2.35 9.04 -6.57
N GLU A 181 2.10 10.34 -6.63
CA GLU A 181 1.40 10.98 -7.73
C GLU A 181 2.17 10.82 -9.06
N GLU A 182 3.50 11.00 -9.03
CA GLU A 182 4.37 10.73 -10.18
C GLU A 182 4.31 9.27 -10.62
N ILE A 183 4.42 8.32 -9.69
CA ILE A 183 4.32 6.88 -9.96
C ILE A 183 2.95 6.52 -10.53
N ASN A 184 1.89 7.14 -10.02
CA ASN A 184 0.52 6.87 -10.44
C ASN A 184 0.21 7.32 -11.89
N GLN A 185 1.07 8.14 -12.51
CA GLN A 185 0.94 8.44 -13.94
C GLN A 185 1.01 7.17 -14.81
N GLU A 186 1.76 6.17 -14.36
CA GLU A 186 2.01 4.94 -15.11
C GLU A 186 1.56 3.66 -14.39
N ARG A 187 1.42 3.68 -13.06
CA ARG A 187 1.20 2.50 -12.20
C ARG A 187 -0.06 2.63 -11.37
N ALA A 188 -0.66 1.50 -11.06
CA ALA A 188 -1.72 1.49 -10.04
C ALA A 188 -1.12 1.55 -8.63
N ILE A 189 -1.80 2.25 -7.72
CA ILE A 189 -1.42 2.35 -6.31
C ILE A 189 -2.60 1.91 -5.44
N ILE A 190 -2.32 1.08 -4.45
CA ILE A 190 -3.26 0.73 -3.37
C ILE A 190 -2.68 1.28 -2.07
N LEU A 191 -3.38 2.22 -1.46
CA LEU A 191 -3.00 2.87 -0.20
C LEU A 191 -3.94 2.45 0.91
N VAL A 192 -3.43 1.71 1.89
CA VAL A 192 -4.18 1.41 3.12
C VAL A 192 -3.81 2.45 4.17
N SER A 193 -4.80 3.12 4.74
CA SER A 193 -4.58 4.05 5.85
C SER A 193 -5.82 4.16 6.73
N HIS A 194 -5.59 4.47 8.00
CA HIS A 194 -6.63 4.87 8.95
C HIS A 194 -6.84 6.40 8.96
N ASP A 195 -5.94 7.19 8.37
CA ASP A 195 -6.10 8.63 8.19
C ASP A 195 -6.96 8.92 6.94
N ILE A 196 -8.27 8.98 7.19
CA ILE A 196 -9.27 9.23 6.14
C ILE A 196 -9.01 10.56 5.42
N GLY A 197 -8.64 11.61 6.16
CA GLY A 197 -8.41 12.94 5.60
C GLY A 197 -7.29 12.94 4.56
N THR A 198 -6.18 12.30 4.89
CA THR A 198 -5.04 12.14 3.96
C THR A 198 -5.40 11.25 2.76
N VAL A 199 -6.14 10.16 2.98
CA VAL A 199 -6.58 9.29 1.87
C VAL A 199 -7.46 10.06 0.90
N LEU A 200 -8.56 10.68 1.38
CA LEU A 200 -9.52 11.39 0.54
C LEU A 200 -8.89 12.50 -0.32
N LYS A 201 -7.80 13.09 0.16
CA LYS A 201 -7.10 14.16 -0.54
C LYS A 201 -6.24 13.65 -1.71
N ASN A 202 -5.71 12.45 -1.61
CA ASN A 202 -4.65 11.97 -2.50
C ASN A 202 -5.07 10.84 -3.45
N VAL A 203 -6.19 10.14 -3.16
CA VAL A 203 -6.62 8.99 -3.96
C VAL A 203 -7.67 9.37 -5.00
N LYS A 204 -7.89 8.50 -5.97
CA LYS A 204 -8.92 8.64 -7.01
C LYS A 204 -10.20 7.89 -6.66
N THR A 205 -10.04 6.71 -6.07
CA THR A 205 -11.13 5.78 -5.76
C THR A 205 -10.99 5.26 -4.34
N ILE A 206 -12.06 4.79 -3.73
CA ILE A 206 -12.05 4.32 -2.34
C ILE A 206 -12.73 2.97 -2.23
N ALA A 207 -12.12 2.09 -1.43
CA ALA A 207 -12.72 0.86 -0.96
C ALA A 207 -12.84 0.91 0.57
N CYS A 208 -14.06 0.92 1.05
CA CYS A 208 -14.39 0.85 2.47
C CYS A 208 -14.49 -0.61 2.89
N VAL A 209 -13.60 -1.06 3.80
CA VAL A 209 -13.45 -2.46 4.19
C VAL A 209 -13.87 -2.64 5.65
N ASN A 210 -14.94 -3.42 5.85
CA ASN A 210 -15.37 -3.90 7.15
C ASN A 210 -16.11 -5.23 6.95
N GLU A 211 -15.39 -6.36 7.06
CA GLU A 211 -15.82 -7.72 6.70
C GLU A 211 -16.24 -7.86 5.22
N SER A 212 -16.94 -6.88 4.69
CA SER A 212 -17.28 -6.71 3.28
C SER A 212 -16.53 -5.54 2.66
N VAL A 213 -16.69 -5.31 1.37
CA VAL A 213 -16.07 -4.18 0.67
C VAL A 213 -17.14 -3.37 -0.06
N HIS A 214 -17.17 -2.08 0.23
CA HIS A 214 -17.98 -1.10 -0.50
C HIS A 214 -17.05 -0.22 -1.32
N TYR A 215 -17.15 -0.32 -2.64
CA TYR A 215 -16.32 0.45 -3.57
C TYR A 215 -17.01 1.74 -3.99
N HIS A 216 -16.28 2.84 -3.93
CA HIS A 216 -16.69 4.17 -4.36
C HIS A 216 -15.78 4.63 -5.51
N PRO A 217 -16.32 4.89 -6.71
CA PRO A 217 -15.54 5.34 -7.87
C PRO A 217 -15.02 6.77 -7.76
N HIS A 218 -15.39 7.48 -6.70
CA HIS A 218 -14.95 8.83 -6.37
C HIS A 218 -14.59 8.93 -4.90
N THR A 219 -13.96 10.05 -4.50
CA THR A 219 -13.56 10.29 -3.10
C THR A 219 -14.70 10.75 -2.20
N GLU A 220 -15.91 10.84 -2.72
CA GLU A 220 -17.11 11.15 -1.95
C GLU A 220 -17.64 9.87 -1.30
N VAL A 221 -17.41 9.73 0.00
CA VAL A 221 -17.96 8.64 0.81
C VAL A 221 -19.11 9.20 1.64
N PRO A 222 -20.31 8.58 1.62
CA PRO A 222 -21.44 9.04 2.43
C PRO A 222 -21.06 9.14 3.90
N THR A 223 -21.40 10.28 4.53
CA THR A 223 -21.09 10.53 5.94
C THR A 223 -21.75 9.49 6.84
N GLU A 224 -22.99 9.11 6.54
CA GLU A 224 -23.74 8.09 7.27
C GLU A 224 -23.00 6.74 7.27
N TRP A 225 -22.40 6.34 6.14
CA TRP A 225 -21.61 5.12 6.07
C TRP A 225 -20.37 5.19 6.97
N LEU A 226 -19.68 6.34 6.97
CA LEU A 226 -18.50 6.55 7.81
C LEU A 226 -18.85 6.52 9.30
N GLU A 227 -19.95 7.13 9.70
CA GLU A 227 -20.44 7.15 11.09
C GLU A 227 -20.84 5.75 11.56
N GLU A 228 -21.58 5.00 10.74
CA GLU A 228 -22.04 3.65 11.06
C GLU A 228 -20.87 2.66 11.25
N HIS A 229 -19.83 2.76 10.39
CA HIS A 229 -18.77 1.76 10.34
C HIS A 229 -17.52 2.15 11.14
N PHE A 230 -17.30 3.43 11.42
CA PHE A 230 -16.20 3.88 12.26
C PHE A 230 -16.64 4.21 13.72
N GLY A 231 -17.95 4.24 13.98
CA GLY A 231 -18.51 4.41 15.35
C GLY A 231 -18.23 5.78 15.97
N CYS A 232 -17.80 6.76 15.18
CA CYS A 232 -17.57 8.14 15.63
C CYS A 232 -18.23 9.11 14.65
N PRO A 233 -18.93 10.16 15.13
CA PRO A 233 -19.42 11.22 14.28
C PRO A 233 -18.22 11.93 13.64
N ILE A 234 -18.24 11.99 12.30
CA ILE A 234 -17.19 12.66 11.53
C ILE A 234 -17.71 14.06 11.17
N GLU A 235 -17.23 15.07 11.89
CA GLU A 235 -17.51 16.46 11.52
C GLU A 235 -16.59 16.91 10.38
N MET A 236 -17.17 17.43 9.30
CA MET A 236 -16.44 18.13 8.27
C MET A 236 -16.19 19.56 8.72
N LEU A 237 -14.96 19.86 9.14
CA LEU A 237 -14.52 21.23 9.38
C LEU A 237 -14.03 21.84 8.07
N GLY A 238 -14.84 22.68 7.46
CA GLY A 238 -14.43 23.48 6.30
C GLY A 238 -13.67 24.73 6.73
N HIS A 239 -12.35 24.71 6.64
CA HIS A 239 -11.52 25.90 6.69
C HIS A 239 -10.80 26.08 5.35
N GLY A 240 -11.28 26.98 4.51
CA GLY A 240 -10.71 27.25 3.20
C GLY A 240 -11.26 26.36 2.09
N THR A 241 -10.50 26.24 1.00
CA THR A 241 -10.90 25.56 -0.24
C THR A 241 -10.98 24.03 -0.15
N PHE A 242 -10.65 23.43 1.00
CA PHE A 242 -10.73 21.99 1.24
C PHE A 242 -11.34 21.69 2.60
N PRO A 243 -12.35 20.81 2.69
CA PRO A 243 -12.91 20.35 3.95
C PRO A 243 -11.92 19.43 4.70
N HIS A 244 -11.61 19.76 5.96
CA HIS A 244 -10.92 18.86 6.88
C HIS A 244 -11.95 18.10 7.72
N ARG A 245 -11.80 16.78 7.81
CA ARG A 245 -12.61 15.94 8.71
C ARG A 245 -11.83 15.68 9.98
N VAL A 246 -12.47 15.93 11.12
CA VAL A 246 -11.89 15.66 12.45
C VAL A 246 -12.80 14.68 13.17
N LEU A 247 -12.22 13.59 13.68
CA LEU A 247 -12.92 12.69 14.60
C LEU A 247 -13.05 13.41 15.95
N LYS A 248 -14.27 13.57 16.48
CA LYS A 248 -14.44 13.98 17.87
C LYS A 248 -14.07 12.80 18.78
N CYS A 249 -12.97 12.95 19.52
CA CYS A 249 -12.67 12.06 20.63
C CYS A 249 -13.70 12.30 21.75
N HIS A 250 -14.30 11.23 22.27
CA HIS A 250 -15.09 11.30 23.48
C HIS A 250 -14.17 11.60 24.67
N GLU A 251 -14.54 12.54 25.51
CA GLU A 251 -14.06 12.70 26.89
C GLU A 251 -14.49 11.49 27.72
#